data_f025e44dac8effbdfe628114629dd1e9
#
_entry.id   f025e44dac8effbdfe628114629dd1e9
#
_cell.length_a   1.000
_cell.length_b   1.000
_cell.length_c   1.000
_cell.angle_alpha   90.00
_cell.angle_beta   90.00
_cell.angle_gamma   90.00
#
_symmetry.space_group_name_H-M   'P 1'
#
loop_
_entity.id
_entity.type
_entity.pdbx_description
1 polymer ?
#
loop_
_entity_poly.entity_id
_entity_poly.type
_entity_poly.pdbx_seq_one_letter_code
_entity_poly.pdbx_strand_id
1 'polypeptide(L)'
;MVDGQENPLNIILSSSYYEVQKYCTLTNHIYLSAPVVFNADVWNSYPAEVQDMLTKAFEKGTADQRAASQEMDSTARAKLEEYGMQVDDVTDHEEWVTALAPVWDFFKSEYGADGETLINLALQG
;
A
#
# COMPACT_ATOMS: atom_id res chain seq x y z
N MET A 1 14.02 17.20 -8.71
CA MET A 1 14.04 16.08 -9.68
C MET A 1 14.49 14.86 -8.89
N VAL A 2 13.87 13.72 -9.05
CA VAL A 2 14.23 12.47 -8.38
C VAL A 2 14.58 11.42 -9.44
N ASP A 3 15.42 10.44 -9.08
CA ASP A 3 15.92 9.43 -10.03
C ASP A 3 15.05 8.17 -10.04
N GLY A 4 14.20 8.00 -9.03
CA GLY A 4 13.30 6.86 -8.89
C GLY A 4 12.12 7.17 -7.97
N GLN A 5 11.20 6.22 -7.91
CA GLN A 5 10.03 6.28 -7.04
C GLN A 5 9.63 4.86 -6.61
N GLU A 6 8.84 4.73 -5.57
CA GLU A 6 8.13 3.51 -5.24
C GLU A 6 6.63 3.80 -5.17
N ASN A 7 5.83 2.94 -5.74
CA ASN A 7 4.37 3.02 -5.74
C ASN A 7 3.76 1.67 -6.14
N PRO A 8 2.50 1.41 -5.80
CA PRO A 8 1.74 0.31 -6.40
C PRO A 8 1.64 0.40 -7.92
N LEU A 9 1.61 -0.74 -8.60
CA LEU A 9 1.59 -0.79 -10.07
C LEU A 9 0.44 -0.01 -10.70
N ASN A 10 -0.73 0.01 -10.08
CA ASN A 10 -1.88 0.77 -10.54
C ASN A 10 -1.62 2.29 -10.54
N ILE A 11 -0.84 2.78 -9.57
CA ILE A 11 -0.42 4.19 -9.50
C ILE A 11 0.64 4.48 -10.56
N ILE A 12 1.62 3.60 -10.74
CA ILE A 12 2.64 3.73 -11.80
C ILE A 12 1.97 3.83 -13.17
N LEU A 13 0.97 2.98 -13.42
CA LEU A 13 0.20 2.96 -14.66
C LEU A 13 -0.64 4.23 -14.84
N SER A 14 -1.45 4.60 -13.84
CA SER A 14 -2.36 5.75 -13.93
C SER A 14 -1.64 7.11 -13.99
N SER A 15 -0.42 7.17 -13.44
CA SER A 15 0.43 8.37 -13.49
C SER A 15 1.37 8.39 -14.70
N SER A 16 1.28 7.41 -15.59
CA SER A 16 2.09 7.30 -16.81
C SER A 16 3.61 7.30 -16.55
N TYR A 17 4.06 6.75 -15.41
CA TYR A 17 5.50 6.74 -15.08
C TYR A 17 6.33 5.90 -16.06
N TYR A 18 5.71 4.95 -16.78
CA TYR A 18 6.34 4.18 -17.85
C TYR A 18 6.89 5.06 -18.99
N GLU A 19 6.41 6.31 -19.16
CA GLU A 19 6.95 7.23 -20.16
C GLU A 19 8.37 7.71 -19.84
N VAL A 20 8.74 7.74 -18.56
CA VAL A 20 10.02 8.26 -18.06
C VAL A 20 10.87 7.23 -17.33
N GLN A 21 10.30 6.08 -16.97
CA GLN A 21 10.98 5.00 -16.26
C GLN A 21 10.86 3.69 -17.05
N LYS A 22 11.99 3.04 -17.32
CA LYS A 22 12.05 1.81 -18.13
C LYS A 22 11.99 0.55 -17.30
N TYR A 23 12.33 0.63 -16.02
CA TYR A 23 12.50 -0.53 -15.12
C TYR A 23 11.62 -0.39 -13.90
N CYS A 24 11.04 -1.51 -13.49
CA CYS A 24 10.26 -1.62 -12.26
C CYS A 24 10.57 -2.96 -11.59
N THR A 25 10.87 -2.95 -10.31
CA THR A 25 11.08 -4.16 -9.51
C THR A 25 9.96 -4.34 -8.51
N LEU A 26 9.32 -5.51 -8.51
CA LEU A 26 8.24 -5.85 -7.59
C LEU A 26 8.84 -6.31 -6.25
N THR A 27 8.95 -5.38 -5.33
CA THR A 27 9.54 -5.64 -4.00
C THR A 27 8.53 -6.12 -2.98
N ASN A 28 7.24 -5.86 -3.17
CA ASN A 28 6.14 -6.23 -2.25
C ASN A 28 6.43 -5.86 -0.78
N HIS A 29 7.09 -4.73 -0.55
CA HIS A 29 7.61 -4.34 0.75
C HIS A 29 6.62 -3.61 1.64
N ILE A 30 5.51 -3.13 1.09
CA ILE A 30 4.48 -2.39 1.83
C ILE A 30 3.09 -2.86 1.40
N TYR A 31 2.23 -3.09 2.39
CA TYR A 31 0.79 -3.12 2.19
C TYR A 31 0.20 -1.74 2.47
N LEU A 32 -0.20 -1.03 1.41
CA LEU A 32 -0.79 0.30 1.52
C LEU A 32 -2.28 0.19 1.86
N SER A 33 -2.62 0.40 3.12
CA SER A 33 -4.00 0.59 3.54
C SER A 33 -4.38 2.08 3.45
N ALA A 34 -5.60 2.35 3.03
CA ALA A 34 -6.15 3.71 2.98
C ALA A 34 -7.39 3.80 3.90
N PRO A 35 -7.21 3.97 5.23
CA PRO A 35 -8.32 4.06 6.16
C PRO A 35 -9.10 5.35 5.94
N VAL A 36 -10.44 5.24 5.98
CA VAL A 36 -11.31 6.41 6.05
C VAL A 36 -11.42 6.84 7.50
N VAL A 37 -11.00 8.07 7.79
CA VAL A 37 -11.00 8.61 9.14
C VAL A 37 -11.85 9.87 9.25
N PHE A 38 -12.47 10.08 10.40
CA PHE A 38 -13.18 11.30 10.77
C PHE A 38 -12.57 11.89 12.04
N ASN A 39 -12.60 13.20 12.14
CA ASN A 39 -12.38 13.85 13.43
C ASN A 39 -13.52 13.43 14.39
N ALA A 40 -13.17 12.97 15.59
CA ALA A 40 -14.13 12.41 16.54
C ALA A 40 -15.21 13.44 16.97
N ASP A 41 -14.83 14.70 17.20
CA ASP A 41 -15.78 15.74 17.63
C ASP A 41 -16.75 16.08 16.50
N VAL A 42 -16.27 16.14 15.26
CA VAL A 42 -17.12 16.35 14.08
C VAL A 42 -18.06 15.17 13.88
N TRP A 43 -17.57 13.94 13.99
CA TRP A 43 -18.40 12.74 13.88
C TRP A 43 -19.51 12.73 14.93
N ASN A 44 -19.16 13.00 16.18
CA ASN A 44 -20.10 13.01 17.31
C ASN A 44 -21.10 14.19 17.24
N SER A 45 -20.82 15.24 16.48
CA SER A 45 -21.74 16.36 16.24
C SER A 45 -22.85 16.03 15.24
N TYR A 46 -22.70 14.99 14.43
CA TYR A 46 -23.73 14.58 13.46
C TYR A 46 -24.87 13.85 14.15
N PRO A 47 -26.12 14.08 13.70
CA PRO A 47 -27.26 13.24 14.09
C PRO A 47 -27.00 11.77 13.76
N ALA A 48 -27.54 10.86 14.57
CA ALA A 48 -27.37 9.40 14.37
C ALA A 48 -27.77 8.92 12.97
N GLU A 49 -28.81 9.53 12.39
CA GLU A 49 -29.26 9.24 11.02
C GLU A 49 -28.19 9.58 9.97
N VAL A 50 -27.47 10.69 10.15
CA VAL A 50 -26.37 11.10 9.26
C VAL A 50 -25.16 10.17 9.44
N GLN A 51 -24.83 9.78 10.68
CA GLN A 51 -23.77 8.81 10.95
C GLN A 51 -24.07 7.46 10.29
N ASP A 52 -25.29 6.95 10.41
CA ASP A 52 -25.73 5.68 9.78
C ASP A 52 -25.68 5.76 8.25
N MET A 53 -26.13 6.86 7.66
CA MET A 53 -26.06 7.07 6.22
C MET A 53 -24.61 7.10 5.71
N LEU A 54 -23.73 7.82 6.39
CA LEU A 54 -22.32 7.90 6.04
C LEU A 54 -21.64 6.53 6.18
N THR A 55 -21.90 5.80 7.28
CA THR A 55 -21.34 4.46 7.51
C THR A 55 -21.71 3.53 6.34
N LYS A 56 -22.99 3.45 5.99
CA LYS A 56 -23.44 2.61 4.87
C LYS A 56 -22.86 3.03 3.52
N ALA A 57 -22.70 4.33 3.29
CA ALA A 57 -22.10 4.84 2.05
C ALA A 57 -20.62 4.44 1.95
N PHE A 58 -19.87 4.54 3.06
CA PHE A 58 -18.46 4.14 3.10
C PHE A 58 -18.26 2.63 3.06
N GLU A 59 -19.13 1.84 3.69
CA GLU A 59 -19.10 0.37 3.57
C GLU A 59 -19.25 -0.07 2.11
N LYS A 60 -20.26 0.48 1.42
CA LYS A 60 -20.46 0.20 -0.01
C LYS A 60 -19.28 0.72 -0.86
N GLY A 61 -18.87 1.97 -0.67
CA GLY A 61 -17.78 2.57 -1.41
C GLY A 61 -16.46 1.82 -1.22
N THR A 62 -16.19 1.32 -0.02
CA THR A 62 -15.01 0.50 0.27
C THR A 62 -15.05 -0.84 -0.47
N ALA A 63 -16.20 -1.50 -0.51
CA ALA A 63 -16.35 -2.76 -1.24
C ALA A 63 -16.13 -2.56 -2.75
N ASP A 64 -16.75 -1.53 -3.32
CA ASP A 64 -16.62 -1.20 -4.75
C ASP A 64 -15.17 -0.81 -5.10
N GLN A 65 -14.52 0.00 -4.25
CA GLN A 65 -13.13 0.44 -4.44
C GLN A 65 -12.16 -0.74 -4.37
N ARG A 66 -12.32 -1.65 -3.42
CA ARG A 66 -11.47 -2.84 -3.30
C ARG A 66 -11.56 -3.73 -4.53
N ALA A 67 -12.78 -3.97 -5.04
CA ALA A 67 -12.98 -4.76 -6.25
C ALA A 67 -12.30 -4.10 -7.47
N ALA A 68 -12.47 -2.80 -7.65
CA ALA A 68 -11.84 -2.05 -8.72
C ALA A 68 -10.31 -2.03 -8.61
N SER A 69 -9.75 -1.88 -7.40
CA SER A 69 -8.31 -1.91 -7.16
C SER A 69 -7.71 -3.28 -7.51
N GLN A 70 -8.34 -4.37 -7.07
CA GLN A 70 -7.90 -5.72 -7.40
C GLN A 70 -7.91 -6.00 -8.91
N GLU A 71 -8.93 -5.54 -9.61
CA GLU A 71 -9.00 -5.67 -11.07
C GLU A 71 -7.88 -4.87 -11.75
N MET A 72 -7.65 -3.63 -11.32
CA MET A 72 -6.55 -2.81 -11.86
C MET A 72 -5.20 -3.46 -11.59
N ASP A 73 -4.93 -3.92 -10.38
CA ASP A 73 -3.66 -4.54 -9.99
C ASP A 73 -3.40 -5.83 -10.80
N SER A 74 -4.43 -6.65 -11.03
CA SER A 74 -4.32 -7.88 -11.82
C SER A 74 -3.89 -7.65 -13.28
N THR A 75 -4.14 -6.47 -13.83
CA THR A 75 -3.85 -6.12 -15.24
C THR A 75 -2.69 -5.14 -15.39
N ALA A 76 -2.29 -4.46 -14.30
CA ALA A 76 -1.32 -3.37 -14.36
C ALA A 76 0.05 -3.80 -14.89
N ARG A 77 0.57 -4.96 -14.44
CA ARG A 77 1.85 -5.48 -14.92
C ARG A 77 1.86 -5.65 -16.43
N ALA A 78 0.88 -6.36 -16.98
CA ALA A 78 0.81 -6.61 -18.42
C ALA A 78 0.71 -5.33 -19.25
N LYS A 79 -0.03 -4.34 -18.75
CA LYS A 79 -0.13 -3.03 -19.42
C LYS A 79 1.17 -2.25 -19.38
N LEU A 80 1.89 -2.26 -18.25
CA LEU A 80 3.19 -1.61 -18.14
C LEU A 80 4.22 -2.25 -19.08
N GLU A 81 4.23 -3.57 -19.17
CA GLU A 81 5.07 -4.31 -20.12
C GLU A 81 4.69 -4.00 -21.57
N GLU A 82 3.40 -3.89 -21.89
CA GLU A 82 2.92 -3.45 -23.22
C GLU A 82 3.41 -2.04 -23.59
N TYR A 83 3.49 -1.13 -22.60
CA TYR A 83 4.07 0.21 -22.78
C TYR A 83 5.60 0.23 -22.77
N GLY A 84 6.25 -0.93 -22.71
CA GLY A 84 7.70 -1.07 -22.85
C GLY A 84 8.48 -0.96 -21.53
N MET A 85 7.81 -1.02 -20.38
CA MET A 85 8.49 -1.12 -19.10
C MET A 85 8.94 -2.56 -18.86
N GLN A 86 10.16 -2.75 -18.40
CA GLN A 86 10.64 -4.04 -17.92
C GLN A 86 10.27 -4.19 -16.46
N VAL A 87 9.44 -5.20 -16.15
CA VAL A 87 8.94 -5.46 -14.80
C VAL A 87 9.54 -6.78 -14.30
N ASP A 88 10.38 -6.70 -13.28
CA ASP A 88 11.09 -7.84 -12.71
C ASP A 88 10.60 -8.13 -11.28
N ASP A 89 10.59 -9.42 -10.91
CA ASP A 89 10.30 -9.86 -9.54
C ASP A 89 11.59 -9.93 -8.71
N VAL A 90 11.50 -9.66 -7.40
CA VAL A 90 12.56 -9.95 -6.46
C VAL A 90 12.64 -11.45 -6.26
N THR A 91 13.80 -12.06 -6.52
CA THR A 91 14.05 -13.50 -6.39
C THR A 91 14.86 -13.87 -5.14
N ASP A 92 15.46 -12.89 -4.49
CA ASP A 92 16.39 -13.01 -3.35
C ASP A 92 15.82 -12.37 -2.07
N HIS A 93 14.57 -12.65 -1.76
CA HIS A 93 13.84 -12.09 -0.62
C HIS A 93 14.60 -12.17 0.71
N GLU A 94 15.33 -13.26 0.96
CA GLU A 94 16.07 -13.44 2.19
C GLU A 94 17.21 -12.42 2.36
N GLU A 95 17.87 -12.02 1.26
CA GLU A 95 18.91 -10.98 1.31
C GLU A 95 18.30 -9.61 1.65
N TRP A 96 17.15 -9.29 1.08
CA TRP A 96 16.41 -8.05 1.40
C TRP A 96 15.98 -8.02 2.86
N VAL A 97 15.38 -9.10 3.36
CA VAL A 97 14.97 -9.24 4.77
C VAL A 97 16.16 -9.07 5.71
N THR A 98 17.29 -9.70 5.39
CA THR A 98 18.53 -9.58 6.17
C THR A 98 19.06 -8.14 6.18
N ALA A 99 19.06 -7.47 5.04
CA ALA A 99 19.51 -6.08 4.93
C ALA A 99 18.60 -5.10 5.71
N LEU A 100 17.32 -5.44 5.91
CA LEU A 100 16.36 -4.61 6.63
C LEU A 100 16.34 -4.86 8.15
N ALA A 101 16.99 -5.89 8.66
CA ALA A 101 17.03 -6.21 10.09
C ALA A 101 17.39 -5.00 11.00
N PRO A 102 18.36 -4.14 10.66
CA PRO A 102 18.66 -2.95 11.47
C PRO A 102 17.50 -1.96 11.57
N VAL A 103 16.62 -1.89 10.56
CA VAL A 103 15.41 -1.03 10.60
C VAL A 103 14.41 -1.56 11.62
N TRP A 104 14.24 -2.88 11.68
CA TRP A 104 13.37 -3.51 12.68
C TRP A 104 13.91 -3.35 14.10
N ASP A 105 15.22 -3.48 14.28
CA ASP A 105 15.85 -3.26 15.58
C ASP A 105 15.68 -1.81 16.05
N PHE A 106 15.84 -0.86 15.14
CA PHE A 106 15.55 0.55 15.41
C PHE A 106 14.08 0.74 15.84
N PHE A 107 13.13 0.19 15.07
CA PHE A 107 11.70 0.29 15.38
C PHE A 107 11.36 -0.32 16.76
N LYS A 108 11.91 -1.49 17.08
CA LYS A 108 11.74 -2.11 18.40
C LYS A 108 12.33 -1.24 19.52
N SER A 109 13.47 -0.62 19.28
CA SER A 109 14.09 0.27 20.28
C SER A 109 13.26 1.53 20.56
N GLU A 110 12.59 2.08 19.55
CA GLU A 110 11.74 3.27 19.69
C GLU A 110 10.40 2.97 20.37
N TYR A 111 9.79 1.83 20.05
CA TYR A 111 8.42 1.50 20.48
C TYR A 111 8.35 0.36 21.53
N GLY A 112 9.48 -0.18 21.96
CA GLY A 112 9.56 -1.20 23.02
C GLY A 112 8.72 -2.45 22.72
N ALA A 113 7.99 -2.94 23.71
CA ALA A 113 7.19 -4.17 23.61
C ALA A 113 6.10 -4.11 22.52
N ASP A 114 5.53 -2.95 22.28
CA ASP A 114 4.53 -2.76 21.21
C ASP A 114 5.19 -2.87 19.83
N GLY A 115 6.39 -2.29 19.67
CA GLY A 115 7.17 -2.41 18.44
C GLY A 115 7.58 -3.86 18.16
N GLU A 116 8.02 -4.60 19.16
CA GLU A 116 8.33 -6.01 19.03
C GLU A 116 7.10 -6.85 18.62
N THR A 117 5.96 -6.57 19.25
CA THR A 117 4.69 -7.24 18.92
C THR A 117 4.29 -6.99 17.46
N LEU A 118 4.36 -5.74 17.01
CA LEU A 118 4.00 -5.38 15.63
C LEU A 118 4.93 -6.01 14.59
N ILE A 119 6.24 -6.00 14.82
CA ILE A 119 7.21 -6.67 13.93
C ILE A 119 6.94 -8.18 13.87
N ASN A 120 6.71 -8.83 15.01
CA ASN A 120 6.43 -10.25 15.04
C ASN A 120 5.12 -10.61 14.31
N LEU A 121 4.09 -9.77 14.38
CA LEU A 121 2.86 -9.94 13.61
C LEU A 121 3.10 -9.78 12.10
N ALA A 122 3.88 -8.78 11.70
CA ALA A 122 4.20 -8.53 10.30
C ALA A 122 5.00 -9.68 9.66
N LEU A 123 5.85 -10.37 10.44
CA LEU A 123 6.64 -11.50 9.96
C LEU A 123 5.87 -12.84 9.89
N GLN A 124 4.64 -12.90 10.38
CA GLN A 124 3.80 -14.11 10.36
C GLN A 124 2.89 -14.18 9.13
N GLY A 125 2.76 -13.12 8.38
CA GLY A 125 1.98 -13.02 7.13
C GLY A 125 2.84 -13.33 5.94
#